data_ac04710e10e0dd818ff951942520c56d
#
_entry.id   ac04710e10e0dd818ff951942520c56d
#
_cell.length_a   1.000
_cell.length_b   1.000
_cell.length_c   1.000
_cell.angle_alpha   90.00
_cell.angle_beta   90.00
_cell.angle_gamma   90.00
#
_symmetry.space_group_name_H-M   'P 1'
#
loop_
_entity.id
_entity.type
_entity.pdbx_description
1 polymer ?
#
loop_
_entity_poly.entity_id
_entity_poly.type
_entity_poly.pdbx_seq_one_letter_code
_entity_poly.pdbx_strand_id
1 'polypeptide(L)'
;KGNPEPRYFDVPLGSINSMGLPNLGFSYYLEYALAYEKVQENQNQPLFFSIAGMSVQENLEMLEKIEKSGFNGITELNLSCPNVPGKPQLAYDFEATYETLKEVFSIFSKPLGIKLPPYFDFAHFDQMADILNQFPLTYVNAINSVGNGLYIDTEQEAVVIKPKEG
;
A
#
# COMPACT_ATOMS: atom_id res chain seq x y z
N LYS A 1 -14.02 -7.72 0.78
CA LYS A 1 -14.87 -8.11 1.92
C LYS A 1 -14.23 -7.65 3.24
N GLY A 2 -12.90 -7.76 3.40
CA GLY A 2 -12.18 -7.41 4.62
C GLY A 2 -12.41 -8.40 5.78
N ASN A 3 -11.80 -8.10 6.92
CA ASN A 3 -11.90 -8.91 8.13
C ASN A 3 -13.25 -8.71 8.85
N PRO A 4 -13.63 -9.61 9.78
CA PRO A 4 -14.85 -9.45 10.60
C PRO A 4 -14.84 -8.19 11.45
N GLU A 5 -16.01 -7.60 11.70
CA GLU A 5 -16.20 -6.50 12.64
C GLU A 5 -16.20 -7.00 14.11
N PRO A 6 -15.77 -6.16 15.09
CA PRO A 6 -15.17 -4.85 14.91
C PRO A 6 -13.73 -4.94 14.39
N ARG A 7 -13.38 -4.09 13.43
CA ARG A 7 -12.05 -4.05 12.78
C ARG A 7 -11.40 -2.67 12.77
N TYR A 8 -12.03 -1.71 13.41
CA TYR A 8 -11.52 -0.36 13.62
C TYR A 8 -11.97 0.14 15.00
N PHE A 9 -11.05 0.79 15.72
CA PHE A 9 -11.36 1.37 17.02
C PHE A 9 -10.49 2.62 17.26
N ASP A 10 -11.11 3.70 17.72
CA ASP A 10 -10.40 4.92 18.12
C ASP A 10 -9.77 4.76 19.48
N VAL A 11 -8.54 5.24 19.61
CA VAL A 11 -7.81 5.32 20.88
C VAL A 11 -7.35 6.76 21.12
N PRO A 12 -7.01 7.16 22.37
CA PRO A 12 -6.72 8.56 22.70
C PRO A 12 -5.66 9.24 21.83
N LEU A 13 -4.70 8.49 21.28
CA LEU A 13 -3.59 9.01 20.47
C LEU A 13 -3.62 8.54 19.00
N GLY A 14 -4.74 8.01 18.54
CA GLY A 14 -4.87 7.53 17.17
C GLY A 14 -5.96 6.49 16.99
N SER A 15 -5.66 5.43 16.28
CA SER A 15 -6.59 4.31 16.07
C SER A 15 -5.87 2.98 15.94
N ILE A 16 -6.59 1.90 16.19
CA ILE A 16 -6.13 0.54 15.89
C ILE A 16 -7.09 -0.09 14.87
N ASN A 17 -6.55 -0.84 13.92
CA ASN A 17 -7.38 -1.50 12.93
C ASN A 17 -6.82 -2.85 12.49
N SER A 18 -7.73 -3.69 12.01
CA SER A 18 -7.46 -4.96 11.35
C SER A 18 -8.35 -5.06 10.09
N MET A 19 -8.31 -4.04 9.23
CA MET A 19 -9.26 -3.88 8.12
C MET A 19 -9.28 -5.05 7.15
N GLY A 20 -8.14 -5.68 6.85
CA GLY A 20 -8.06 -6.82 5.93
C GLY A 20 -8.36 -6.42 4.48
N LEU A 21 -7.92 -5.25 4.06
CA LEU A 21 -8.02 -4.71 2.69
C LEU A 21 -9.46 -4.80 2.10
N PRO A 22 -10.49 -4.26 2.76
CA PRO A 22 -11.84 -4.26 2.21
C PRO A 22 -11.89 -3.39 0.95
N ASN A 23 -12.21 -4.00 -0.19
CA ASN A 23 -12.28 -3.31 -1.47
C ASN A 23 -13.21 -4.02 -2.45
N LEU A 24 -13.52 -3.37 -3.58
CA LEU A 24 -14.37 -3.87 -4.66
C LEU A 24 -13.57 -4.51 -5.81
N GLY A 25 -12.26 -4.56 -5.68
CA GLY A 25 -11.35 -5.15 -6.67
C GLY A 25 -10.74 -4.12 -7.63
N PHE A 26 -9.59 -4.48 -8.18
CA PHE A 26 -8.77 -3.63 -9.02
C PHE A 26 -9.54 -3.04 -10.21
N SER A 27 -10.28 -3.86 -10.96
CA SER A 27 -10.99 -3.41 -12.16
C SER A 27 -12.02 -2.33 -11.85
N TYR A 28 -12.77 -2.49 -10.75
CA TYR A 28 -13.73 -1.47 -10.30
C TYR A 28 -13.08 -0.11 -10.07
N TYR A 29 -11.96 -0.10 -9.35
CA TYR A 29 -11.29 1.16 -9.04
C TYR A 29 -10.55 1.77 -10.23
N LEU A 30 -10.04 0.95 -11.15
CA LEU A 30 -9.46 1.47 -12.39
C LEU A 30 -10.53 2.12 -13.27
N GLU A 31 -11.70 1.51 -13.42
CA GLU A 31 -12.83 2.10 -14.14
C GLU A 31 -13.29 3.42 -13.48
N TYR A 32 -13.36 3.44 -12.15
CA TYR A 32 -13.69 4.65 -11.40
C TYR A 32 -12.63 5.75 -11.63
N ALA A 33 -11.35 5.42 -11.55
CA ALA A 33 -10.26 6.37 -11.78
C ALA A 33 -10.31 6.98 -13.19
N LEU A 34 -10.54 6.14 -14.20
CA LEU A 34 -10.70 6.60 -15.59
C LEU A 34 -11.94 7.47 -15.79
N ALA A 35 -13.03 7.18 -15.10
CA ALA A 35 -14.23 8.00 -15.14
C ALA A 35 -14.01 9.34 -14.44
N TYR A 36 -13.34 9.34 -13.29
CA TYR A 36 -13.01 10.55 -12.52
C TYR A 36 -12.15 11.53 -13.34
N GLU A 37 -11.13 11.05 -14.05
CA GLU A 37 -10.26 11.90 -14.87
C GLU A 37 -10.98 12.53 -16.07
N LYS A 38 -12.08 11.95 -16.52
CA LYS A 38 -12.88 12.52 -17.62
C LYS A 38 -13.74 13.72 -17.19
N VAL A 39 -13.95 13.90 -15.89
CA VAL A 39 -14.71 15.02 -15.36
C VAL A 39 -13.85 16.28 -15.44
N GLN A 40 -14.30 17.28 -16.21
CA GLN A 40 -13.52 18.49 -16.49
C GLN A 40 -13.11 19.26 -15.22
N GLU A 41 -13.94 19.22 -14.18
CA GLU A 41 -13.66 19.87 -12.89
C GLU A 41 -12.48 19.25 -12.13
N ASN A 42 -12.13 17.99 -12.43
CA ASN A 42 -11.09 17.25 -11.74
C ASN A 42 -9.71 17.34 -12.43
N GLN A 43 -9.60 17.97 -13.59
CA GLN A 43 -8.36 17.98 -14.39
C GLN A 43 -7.15 18.61 -13.68
N ASN A 44 -7.39 19.47 -12.68
CA ASN A 44 -6.34 20.12 -11.88
C ASN A 44 -6.01 19.38 -10.58
N GLN A 45 -6.65 18.23 -10.31
CA GLN A 45 -6.46 17.45 -9.10
C GLN A 45 -5.95 16.05 -9.49
N PRO A 46 -4.66 15.75 -9.29
CA PRO A 46 -4.15 14.42 -9.59
C PRO A 46 -4.84 13.39 -8.68
N LEU A 47 -5.31 12.31 -9.29
CA LEU A 47 -5.81 11.17 -8.56
C LEU A 47 -4.65 10.24 -8.21
N PHE A 48 -4.59 9.83 -6.94
CA PHE A 48 -3.66 8.82 -6.46
C PHE A 48 -4.36 7.46 -6.46
N PHE A 49 -3.82 6.51 -7.20
CA PHE A 49 -4.35 5.17 -7.32
C PHE A 49 -3.41 4.17 -6.64
N SER A 50 -3.72 3.82 -5.40
CA SER A 50 -2.90 2.89 -4.61
C SER A 50 -3.28 1.44 -4.88
N ILE A 51 -2.29 0.62 -5.24
CA ILE A 51 -2.44 -0.81 -5.50
C ILE A 51 -1.67 -1.66 -4.48
N ALA A 52 -2.21 -2.82 -4.17
CA ALA A 52 -1.63 -3.80 -3.26
C ALA A 52 -2.04 -5.21 -3.68
N GLY A 53 -1.22 -5.89 -4.45
CA GLY A 53 -1.40 -7.28 -4.82
C GLY A 53 -1.00 -8.24 -3.71
N MET A 54 -1.49 -9.46 -3.78
CA MET A 54 -1.13 -10.53 -2.86
C MET A 54 0.20 -11.22 -3.24
N SER A 55 0.79 -10.82 -4.36
CA SER A 55 2.09 -11.27 -4.84
C SER A 55 2.75 -10.18 -5.71
N VAL A 56 4.06 -10.30 -5.94
CA VAL A 56 4.78 -9.44 -6.88
C VAL A 56 4.15 -9.56 -8.27
N GLN A 57 3.85 -10.77 -8.71
CA GLN A 57 3.24 -11.02 -10.01
C GLN A 57 1.89 -10.30 -10.18
N GLU A 58 1.04 -10.32 -9.17
CA GLU A 58 -0.25 -9.60 -9.20
C GLU A 58 -0.05 -8.07 -9.27
N ASN A 59 0.96 -7.55 -8.56
CA ASN A 59 1.32 -6.13 -8.67
C ASN A 59 1.76 -5.76 -10.08
N LEU A 60 2.60 -6.59 -10.72
CA LEU A 60 3.05 -6.37 -12.10
C LEU A 60 1.87 -6.41 -13.09
N GLU A 61 0.96 -7.37 -12.95
CA GLU A 61 -0.24 -7.45 -13.79
C GLU A 61 -1.17 -6.23 -13.64
N MET A 62 -1.30 -5.70 -12.42
CA MET A 62 -2.06 -4.47 -12.19
C MET A 62 -1.36 -3.26 -12.82
N LEU A 63 -0.04 -3.14 -12.66
CA LEU A 63 0.75 -2.07 -13.27
C LEU A 63 0.68 -2.11 -14.80
N GLU A 64 0.80 -3.29 -15.43
CA GLU A 64 0.63 -3.42 -16.87
C GLU A 64 -0.76 -2.97 -17.34
N LYS A 65 -1.81 -3.28 -16.61
CA LYS A 65 -3.17 -2.82 -16.94
C LYS A 65 -3.31 -1.32 -16.82
N ILE A 66 -2.70 -0.71 -15.79
CA ILE A 66 -2.66 0.76 -15.64
C ILE A 66 -1.85 1.40 -16.77
N GLU A 67 -0.68 0.83 -17.10
CA GLU A 67 0.17 1.32 -18.21
C GLU A 67 -0.61 1.36 -19.53
N LYS A 68 -1.32 0.28 -19.85
CA LYS A 68 -2.13 0.15 -21.07
C LYS A 68 -3.44 0.95 -21.02
N SER A 69 -3.82 1.48 -19.86
CA SER A 69 -5.03 2.28 -19.69
C SER A 69 -4.80 3.76 -20.02
N GLY A 70 -5.89 4.52 -20.13
CA GLY A 70 -5.84 5.97 -20.26
C GLY A 70 -5.63 6.73 -18.96
N PHE A 71 -5.34 6.06 -17.84
CA PHE A 71 -5.10 6.71 -16.55
C PHE A 71 -3.82 7.55 -16.57
N ASN A 72 -3.91 8.82 -16.18
CA ASN A 72 -2.81 9.78 -16.16
C ASN A 72 -2.47 10.31 -14.76
N GLY A 73 -3.17 9.84 -13.72
CA GLY A 73 -2.86 10.17 -12.35
C GLY A 73 -1.58 9.50 -11.85
N ILE A 74 -1.38 9.52 -10.55
CA ILE A 74 -0.20 8.95 -9.92
C ILE A 74 -0.55 7.57 -9.35
N THR A 75 0.20 6.54 -9.74
CA THR A 75 0.05 5.20 -9.17
C THR A 75 0.91 5.05 -7.93
N GLU A 76 0.39 4.47 -6.86
CA GLU A 76 1.14 4.10 -5.66
C GLU A 76 1.22 2.58 -5.55
N LEU A 77 2.43 2.04 -5.46
CA LEU A 77 2.66 0.63 -5.14
C LEU A 77 2.90 0.48 -3.63
N ASN A 78 2.03 -0.27 -2.98
CA ASN A 78 2.14 -0.55 -1.54
C ASN A 78 3.08 -1.72 -1.28
N LEU A 79 4.31 -1.42 -0.83
CA LEU A 79 5.33 -2.43 -0.49
C LEU A 79 5.19 -2.99 0.94
N SER A 80 4.25 -2.46 1.73
CA SER A 80 4.03 -2.89 3.11
C SER A 80 2.86 -3.88 3.26
N CYS A 81 2.34 -4.43 2.16
CA CYS A 81 1.32 -5.47 2.23
C CYS A 81 1.97 -6.83 2.55
N PRO A 82 1.49 -7.59 3.54
CA PRO A 82 1.95 -8.95 3.78
C PRO A 82 1.42 -9.85 2.67
N ASN A 83 2.27 -10.13 1.67
CA ASN A 83 1.86 -10.86 0.47
C ASN A 83 1.71 -12.38 0.69
N VAL A 84 2.35 -12.93 1.73
CA VAL A 84 2.28 -14.37 2.05
C VAL A 84 2.31 -14.55 3.55
N PRO A 85 1.37 -15.30 4.15
CA PRO A 85 1.44 -15.64 5.57
C PRO A 85 2.79 -16.25 5.93
N GLY A 86 3.43 -15.73 6.98
CA GLY A 86 4.73 -16.19 7.46
C GLY A 86 5.94 -15.65 6.69
N LYS A 87 5.75 -14.78 5.67
CA LYS A 87 6.83 -14.04 5.02
C LYS A 87 6.81 -12.56 5.44
N PRO A 88 7.98 -11.90 5.53
CA PRO A 88 8.03 -10.46 5.77
C PRO A 88 7.34 -9.70 4.64
N GLN A 89 6.91 -8.48 4.96
CA GLN A 89 6.47 -7.52 3.94
C GLN A 89 7.62 -7.26 2.96
N LEU A 90 7.31 -7.04 1.67
CA LEU A 90 8.33 -6.92 0.63
C LEU A 90 9.40 -5.87 0.99
N ALA A 91 9.00 -4.73 1.52
CA ALA A 91 9.93 -3.66 1.88
C ALA A 91 10.86 -3.97 3.08
N TYR A 92 10.71 -5.09 3.77
CA TYR A 92 11.69 -5.59 4.74
C TYR A 92 12.73 -6.53 4.12
N ASP A 93 12.52 -6.93 2.87
CA ASP A 93 13.51 -7.64 2.06
C ASP A 93 14.08 -6.67 1.02
N PHE A 94 15.22 -6.08 1.34
CA PHE A 94 15.84 -5.01 0.53
C PHE A 94 16.25 -5.50 -0.86
N GLU A 95 16.79 -6.71 -0.96
CA GLU A 95 17.18 -7.30 -2.24
C GLU A 95 15.94 -7.59 -3.11
N ALA A 96 14.93 -8.22 -2.53
CA ALA A 96 13.67 -8.49 -3.23
C ALA A 96 12.96 -7.19 -3.63
N THR A 97 13.04 -6.13 -2.81
CA THR A 97 12.52 -4.80 -3.14
C THR A 97 13.22 -4.22 -4.35
N TYR A 98 14.55 -4.26 -4.37
CA TYR A 98 15.34 -3.76 -5.51
C TYR A 98 14.98 -4.48 -6.81
N GLU A 99 14.99 -5.82 -6.81
CA GLU A 99 14.66 -6.60 -8.01
C GLU A 99 13.20 -6.37 -8.45
N THR A 100 12.27 -6.25 -7.50
CA THR A 100 10.87 -5.91 -7.83
C THR A 100 10.76 -4.54 -8.49
N LEU A 101 11.41 -3.52 -7.96
CA LEU A 101 11.37 -2.18 -8.56
C LEU A 101 12.01 -2.13 -9.94
N LYS A 102 13.10 -2.86 -10.13
CA LYS A 102 13.75 -3.01 -11.44
C LYS A 102 12.79 -3.63 -12.48
N GLU A 103 12.06 -4.68 -12.09
CA GLU A 103 11.04 -5.29 -12.94
C GLU A 103 9.88 -4.33 -13.20
N VAL A 104 9.38 -3.66 -12.17
CA VAL A 104 8.32 -2.65 -12.29
C VAL A 104 8.69 -1.57 -13.30
N PHE A 105 9.88 -0.96 -13.19
CA PHE A 105 10.32 0.09 -14.10
C PHE A 105 10.71 -0.41 -15.50
N SER A 106 10.79 -1.72 -15.71
CA SER A 106 10.93 -2.28 -17.06
C SER A 106 9.60 -2.32 -17.83
N ILE A 107 8.46 -2.27 -17.13
CA ILE A 107 7.12 -2.41 -17.72
C ILE A 107 6.21 -1.21 -17.48
N PHE A 108 6.56 -0.30 -16.56
CA PHE A 108 5.73 0.82 -16.14
C PHE A 108 6.50 2.14 -16.26
N SER A 109 5.95 3.07 -17.05
CA SER A 109 6.58 4.37 -17.38
C SER A 109 5.85 5.58 -16.81
N LYS A 110 4.63 5.38 -16.28
CA LYS A 110 3.82 6.46 -15.71
C LYS A 110 4.29 6.88 -14.31
N PRO A 111 3.83 8.04 -13.79
CA PRO A 111 4.21 8.48 -12.44
C PRO A 111 3.92 7.42 -11.39
N LEU A 112 4.96 6.99 -10.67
CA LEU A 112 4.90 5.96 -9.65
C LEU A 112 5.43 6.48 -8.32
N GLY A 113 4.62 6.34 -7.28
CA GLY A 113 5.03 6.44 -5.89
C GLY A 113 5.06 5.09 -5.22
N ILE A 114 5.70 5.00 -4.08
CA ILE A 114 5.67 3.80 -3.25
C ILE A 114 5.28 4.12 -1.82
N LYS A 115 4.62 3.15 -1.17
CA LYS A 115 4.27 3.22 0.24
C LYS A 115 5.07 2.21 1.03
N LEU A 116 5.78 2.70 2.05
CA LEU A 116 6.70 1.94 2.89
C LEU A 116 6.05 1.50 4.21
N PRO A 117 6.51 0.40 4.80
CA PRO A 117 6.23 0.07 6.19
C PRO A 117 7.02 1.00 7.13
N PRO A 118 6.75 0.97 8.44
CA PRO A 118 7.63 1.60 9.42
C PRO A 118 8.98 0.88 9.50
N TYR A 119 10.07 1.67 9.58
CA TYR A 119 11.38 1.20 10.03
C TYR A 119 11.67 1.83 11.40
N PHE A 120 12.38 1.12 12.26
CA PHE A 120 12.60 1.53 13.65
C PHE A 120 14.03 1.99 13.94
N ASP A 121 14.89 2.02 12.92
CA ASP A 121 16.25 2.57 13.00
C ASP A 121 16.66 3.24 11.69
N PHE A 122 17.67 4.14 11.79
CA PHE A 122 18.15 4.89 10.64
C PHE A 122 18.89 4.02 9.60
N ALA A 123 19.51 2.92 10.03
CA ALA A 123 20.26 2.06 9.10
C ALA A 123 19.33 1.44 8.04
N HIS A 124 18.12 1.05 8.42
CA HIS A 124 17.12 0.55 7.46
C HIS A 124 16.55 1.67 6.58
N PHE A 125 16.36 2.88 7.11
CA PHE A 125 15.97 4.02 6.28
C PHE A 125 17.04 4.35 5.24
N ASP A 126 18.32 4.37 5.63
CA ASP A 126 19.44 4.64 4.72
C ASP A 126 19.53 3.57 3.63
N GLN A 127 19.47 2.28 3.98
CA GLN A 127 19.47 1.18 3.01
C GLN A 127 18.30 1.27 2.03
N MET A 128 17.11 1.57 2.52
CA MET A 128 15.96 1.74 1.63
C MET A 128 16.12 2.97 0.75
N ALA A 129 16.61 4.09 1.28
CA ALA A 129 16.87 5.29 0.50
C ALA A 129 17.89 5.04 -0.63
N ASP A 130 18.95 4.27 -0.37
CA ASP A 130 19.94 3.88 -1.38
C ASP A 130 19.31 3.07 -2.51
N ILE A 131 18.33 2.23 -2.21
CA ILE A 131 17.57 1.49 -3.23
C ILE A 131 16.66 2.44 -4.01
N LEU A 132 15.84 3.21 -3.32
CA LEU A 132 14.81 4.04 -3.94
C LEU A 132 15.40 5.13 -4.84
N ASN A 133 16.55 5.69 -4.47
CA ASN A 133 17.25 6.71 -5.24
C ASN A 133 17.78 6.21 -6.61
N GLN A 134 17.76 4.90 -6.86
CA GLN A 134 18.13 4.33 -8.15
C GLN A 134 16.98 4.31 -9.17
N PHE A 135 15.76 4.67 -8.74
CA PHE A 135 14.56 4.60 -9.57
C PHE A 135 13.89 5.99 -9.70
N PRO A 136 13.24 6.28 -10.83
CA PRO A 136 12.58 7.56 -11.07
C PRO A 136 11.21 7.64 -10.35
N LEU A 137 11.21 7.48 -9.05
CA LEU A 137 10.00 7.58 -8.22
C LEU A 137 9.48 9.00 -8.15
N THR A 138 8.17 9.16 -8.22
CA THR A 138 7.49 10.45 -8.09
C THR A 138 7.44 10.91 -6.63
N TYR A 139 7.20 9.97 -5.70
CA TYR A 139 7.17 10.23 -4.25
C TYR A 139 7.33 8.95 -3.44
N VAL A 140 7.59 9.13 -2.17
CA VAL A 140 7.56 8.06 -1.15
C VAL A 140 6.54 8.42 -0.09
N ASN A 141 5.61 7.50 0.17
CA ASN A 141 4.64 7.60 1.27
C ASN A 141 5.21 6.87 2.50
N ALA A 142 5.60 7.59 3.51
CA ALA A 142 6.00 7.05 4.80
C ALA A 142 4.99 7.52 5.86
N ILE A 143 4.33 6.59 6.49
CA ILE A 143 4.43 5.13 6.50
C ILE A 143 3.05 4.48 6.48
N ASN A 144 2.97 3.17 6.20
CA ASN A 144 1.79 2.36 6.53
C ASN A 144 1.66 2.22 8.06
N SER A 145 0.55 1.66 8.53
CA SER A 145 0.32 1.44 9.96
C SER A 145 1.46 0.63 10.59
N VAL A 146 1.78 0.95 11.85
CA VAL A 146 2.66 0.12 12.67
C VAL A 146 1.91 -1.18 12.99
N GLY A 147 2.46 -2.31 12.59
CA GLY A 147 1.84 -3.62 12.82
C GLY A 147 1.94 -4.12 14.26
N ASN A 148 1.23 -5.21 14.53
CA ASN A 148 1.21 -5.89 15.82
C ASN A 148 0.67 -5.03 16.98
N GLY A 149 -0.19 -4.04 16.66
CA GLY A 149 -0.85 -3.22 17.67
C GLY A 149 -1.86 -4.03 18.47
N LEU A 150 -1.94 -3.75 19.77
CA LEU A 150 -2.92 -4.33 20.68
C LEU A 150 -3.51 -3.22 21.56
N TYR A 151 -4.83 -3.16 21.62
CA TYR A 151 -5.54 -2.33 22.59
C TYR A 151 -6.58 -3.17 23.34
N ILE A 152 -6.55 -3.09 24.65
CA ILE A 152 -7.43 -3.83 25.56
C ILE A 152 -8.36 -2.85 26.23
N ASP A 153 -9.67 -3.09 26.12
CA ASP A 153 -10.67 -2.46 26.97
C ASP A 153 -10.53 -3.04 28.37
N THR A 154 -10.10 -2.22 29.32
CA THR A 154 -9.82 -2.66 30.69
C THR A 154 -11.08 -2.88 31.53
N GLU A 155 -12.23 -2.33 31.12
CA GLU A 155 -13.51 -2.56 31.78
C GLU A 155 -14.13 -3.89 31.35
N GLN A 156 -13.96 -4.23 30.06
CA GLN A 156 -14.48 -5.48 29.49
C GLN A 156 -13.45 -6.62 29.51
N GLU A 157 -12.20 -6.33 29.88
CA GLU A 157 -11.07 -7.27 29.85
C GLU A 157 -10.94 -7.98 28.48
N ALA A 158 -11.17 -7.25 27.38
CA ALA A 158 -11.26 -7.78 26.04
C ALA A 158 -10.52 -6.92 25.01
N VAL A 159 -10.07 -7.56 23.93
CA VAL A 159 -9.51 -6.85 22.78
C VAL A 159 -10.61 -6.15 22.00
N VAL A 160 -10.34 -4.93 21.52
CA VAL A 160 -11.35 -4.06 20.88
C VAL A 160 -11.59 -4.36 19.41
N ILE A 161 -10.71 -5.10 18.73
CA ILE A 161 -10.84 -5.43 17.30
C ILE A 161 -10.77 -6.95 17.04
N LYS A 162 -11.25 -7.37 15.86
CA LYS A 162 -11.17 -8.75 15.34
C LYS A 162 -10.59 -8.71 13.91
N PRO A 163 -9.67 -9.63 13.53
CA PRO A 163 -8.97 -10.56 14.44
C PRO A 163 -8.18 -9.81 15.50
N LYS A 164 -7.76 -10.52 16.53
CA LYS A 164 -7.14 -9.97 17.76
C LYS A 164 -5.80 -9.26 17.55
N GLU A 165 -5.27 -9.31 16.33
CA GLU A 165 -4.00 -8.71 15.95
C GLU A 165 -4.25 -7.71 14.81
N GLY A 166 -3.90 -6.47 15.04
CA GLY A 166 -4.02 -5.36 14.10
C GLY A 166 -2.71 -4.98 13.44
#